data_98b1e4d328a23715e40466db5473313d
#
_entry.id   98b1e4d328a23715e40466db5473313d
#
_cell.length_a   1.000
_cell.length_b   1.000
_cell.length_c   1.000
_cell.angle_alpha   90.00
_cell.angle_beta   90.00
_cell.angle_gamma   90.00
#
_symmetry.space_group_name_H-M   'P 1'
#
loop_
_entity.id
_entity.type
_entity.pdbx_description
1 polymer ?
#
loop_
_entity_poly.entity_id
_entity_poly.type
_entity_poly.pdbx_seq_one_letter_code
_entity_poly.pdbx_strand_id
1 'polypeptide(L)'
;MPDFSTLILFAAACLALTATPGPDMLLIASRSVSQGRASGFATLAGIQVGTYCHALAAALGLSQLFLAVPLAYDVVRYAGAAYLIYLAWQTFRSTGTVLAPTSGLRRYPIGVVFRQGLLTNLLNPKMALFVLALFPQFVDPGAGSVAVQIMLLATLLNLIGIAVNGIVILTASRLGRAFSGRNRWRRAPQFVLSTVFVALATRLAFDGRR
;
A
#
# COMPACT_ATOMS: atom_id res chain seq x y z
N MET A 1 0.38 23.23 -0.72
CA MET A 1 -0.09 21.95 -0.12
C MET A 1 -1.25 21.45 -0.95
N PRO A 2 -1.39 20.13 -1.19
CA PRO A 2 -2.56 19.58 -1.87
C PRO A 2 -3.84 20.07 -1.18
N ASP A 3 -4.88 20.33 -1.96
CA ASP A 3 -6.18 20.71 -1.42
C ASP A 3 -6.86 19.55 -0.68
N PHE A 4 -7.90 19.86 0.08
CA PHE A 4 -8.60 18.87 0.92
C PHE A 4 -9.22 17.74 0.09
N SER A 5 -9.74 18.04 -1.09
CA SER A 5 -10.35 17.04 -1.99
C SER A 5 -9.30 16.07 -2.53
N THR A 6 -8.12 16.57 -2.87
CA THR A 6 -6.96 15.79 -3.29
C THR A 6 -6.47 14.84 -2.19
N LEU A 7 -6.43 15.32 -0.94
CA LEU A 7 -6.06 14.46 0.21
C LEU A 7 -7.07 13.36 0.49
N ILE A 8 -8.39 13.62 0.35
CA ILE A 8 -9.44 12.59 0.50
C ILE A 8 -9.25 11.51 -0.57
N LEU A 9 -9.02 11.90 -1.80
CA LEU A 9 -8.82 10.95 -2.89
C LEU A 9 -7.57 10.11 -2.70
N PHE A 10 -6.47 10.73 -2.25
CA PHE A 10 -5.25 10.02 -1.90
C PHE A 10 -5.49 9.04 -0.74
N ALA A 11 -6.21 9.46 0.31
CA ALA A 11 -6.56 8.59 1.43
C ALA A 11 -7.41 7.38 0.98
N ALA A 12 -8.36 7.58 0.06
CA ALA A 12 -9.15 6.49 -0.52
C ALA A 12 -8.25 5.51 -1.30
N ALA A 13 -7.28 6.00 -2.07
CA ALA A 13 -6.30 5.18 -2.77
C ALA A 13 -5.43 4.37 -1.80
N CYS A 14 -4.94 5.02 -0.74
CA CYS A 14 -4.15 4.38 0.32
C CYS A 14 -4.95 3.29 1.04
N LEU A 15 -6.23 3.57 1.33
CA LEU A 15 -7.12 2.59 1.96
C LEU A 15 -7.34 1.38 1.04
N ALA A 16 -7.61 1.61 -0.25
CA ALA A 16 -7.76 0.54 -1.24
C ALA A 16 -6.48 -0.30 -1.36
N LEU A 17 -5.30 0.35 -1.43
CA LEU A 17 -4.01 -0.33 -1.46
C LEU A 17 -3.81 -1.20 -0.23
N THR A 18 -3.99 -0.61 0.96
CA THR A 18 -3.66 -1.26 2.24
C THR A 18 -4.64 -2.38 2.56
N ALA A 19 -5.93 -2.21 2.24
CA ALA A 19 -6.96 -3.22 2.45
C ALA A 19 -6.90 -4.37 1.42
N THR A 20 -6.24 -4.15 0.27
CA THR A 20 -6.01 -5.22 -0.72
C THR A 20 -4.91 -6.16 -0.22
N PRO A 21 -5.22 -7.46 -0.03
CA PRO A 21 -4.25 -8.42 0.42
C PRO A 21 -3.02 -8.50 -0.49
N GLY A 22 -1.84 -8.47 0.12
CA GLY A 22 -0.56 -8.56 -0.56
C GLY A 22 0.52 -9.14 0.37
N PRO A 23 1.78 -9.25 -0.10
CA PRO A 23 2.87 -9.85 0.67
C PRO A 23 3.02 -9.27 2.08
N ASP A 24 2.89 -7.95 2.24
CA ASP A 24 3.02 -7.25 3.52
C ASP A 24 1.93 -7.68 4.50
N MET A 25 0.66 -7.65 4.09
CA MET A 25 -0.47 -8.07 4.94
C MET A 25 -0.40 -9.56 5.28
N LEU A 26 0.01 -10.41 4.33
CA LEU A 26 0.20 -11.85 4.55
C LEU A 26 1.26 -12.11 5.59
N LEU A 27 2.40 -11.41 5.52
CA LEU A 27 3.48 -11.54 6.51
C LEU A 27 3.02 -11.08 7.89
N ILE A 28 2.35 -9.91 7.98
CA ILE A 28 1.79 -9.38 9.22
C ILE A 28 0.84 -10.39 9.86
N ALA A 29 -0.14 -10.89 9.10
CA ALA A 29 -1.13 -11.86 9.58
C ALA A 29 -0.46 -13.15 10.05
N SER A 30 0.46 -13.70 9.25
CA SER A 30 1.21 -14.90 9.57
C SER A 30 2.02 -14.76 10.87
N ARG A 31 2.76 -13.65 11.04
CA ARG A 31 3.53 -13.38 12.26
C ARG A 31 2.63 -13.15 13.49
N SER A 32 1.49 -12.47 13.28
CA SER A 32 0.52 -12.24 14.36
C SER A 32 -0.11 -13.54 14.87
N VAL A 33 -0.43 -14.47 13.97
CA VAL A 33 -1.01 -15.77 14.31
C VAL A 33 0.02 -16.70 14.95
N SER A 34 1.23 -16.79 14.36
CA SER A 34 2.25 -17.77 14.78
C SER A 34 3.06 -17.33 16.00
N GLN A 35 3.33 -16.04 16.16
CA GLN A 35 4.21 -15.51 17.21
C GLN A 35 3.56 -14.45 18.11
N GLY A 36 2.29 -14.10 17.84
CA GLY A 36 1.53 -13.14 18.63
C GLY A 36 1.64 -11.69 18.13
N ARG A 37 0.87 -10.82 18.78
CA ARG A 37 0.68 -9.42 18.37
C ARG A 37 1.98 -8.61 18.32
N ALA A 38 2.88 -8.81 19.27
CA ALA A 38 4.18 -8.11 19.30
C ALA A 38 4.97 -8.33 18.01
N SER A 39 5.01 -9.57 17.50
CA SER A 39 5.64 -9.90 16.23
C SER A 39 4.90 -9.29 15.04
N GLY A 40 3.57 -9.25 15.07
CA GLY A 40 2.76 -8.54 14.06
C GLY A 40 3.10 -7.06 14.00
N PHE A 41 3.15 -6.36 15.13
CA PHE A 41 3.52 -4.95 15.18
C PHE A 41 4.98 -4.69 14.79
N ALA A 42 5.91 -5.58 15.15
CA ALA A 42 7.30 -5.47 14.69
C ALA A 42 7.42 -5.63 13.18
N THR A 43 6.67 -6.55 12.58
CA THR A 43 6.58 -6.69 11.12
C THR A 43 6.02 -5.42 10.50
N LEU A 44 4.92 -4.88 11.03
CA LEU A 44 4.31 -3.64 10.57
C LEU A 44 5.29 -2.47 10.65
N ALA A 45 6.01 -2.31 11.75
CA ALA A 45 7.02 -1.26 11.91
C ALA A 45 8.12 -1.36 10.83
N GLY A 46 8.59 -2.57 10.50
CA GLY A 46 9.53 -2.78 9.40
C GLY A 46 8.96 -2.35 8.05
N ILE A 47 7.72 -2.72 7.77
CA ILE A 47 6.99 -2.33 6.54
C ILE A 47 6.86 -0.80 6.45
N GLN A 48 6.52 -0.12 7.55
CA GLN A 48 6.39 1.35 7.57
C GLN A 48 7.71 2.05 7.25
N VAL A 49 8.83 1.55 7.78
CA VAL A 49 10.16 2.05 7.42
C VAL A 49 10.43 1.82 5.92
N GLY A 50 10.08 0.66 5.37
CA GLY A 50 10.21 0.39 3.94
C GLY A 50 9.40 1.36 3.07
N THR A 51 8.19 1.71 3.48
CA THR A 51 7.37 2.74 2.81
C THR A 51 8.07 4.11 2.78
N TYR A 52 8.69 4.52 3.90
CA TYR A 52 9.49 5.76 3.91
C TYR A 52 10.74 5.66 3.03
N CYS A 53 11.38 4.50 2.93
CA CYS A 53 12.50 4.31 1.99
C CYS A 53 12.04 4.50 0.53
N HIS A 54 10.90 3.94 0.14
CA HIS A 54 10.32 4.17 -1.20
C HIS A 54 9.98 5.65 -1.42
N ALA A 55 9.37 6.31 -0.43
CA ALA A 55 9.03 7.73 -0.50
C ALA A 55 10.27 8.60 -0.63
N LEU A 56 11.33 8.30 0.14
CA LEU A 56 12.60 9.02 0.07
C LEU A 56 13.26 8.84 -1.31
N ALA A 57 13.29 7.62 -1.84
CA ALA A 57 13.79 7.36 -3.18
C ALA A 57 13.00 8.12 -4.25
N ALA A 58 11.66 8.17 -4.12
CA ALA A 58 10.81 8.96 -5.00
C ALA A 58 11.07 10.47 -4.84
N ALA A 59 11.21 10.98 -3.62
CA ALA A 59 11.49 12.40 -3.36
C ALA A 59 12.81 12.86 -3.98
N LEU A 60 13.85 12.02 -3.90
CA LEU A 60 15.15 12.32 -4.46
C LEU A 60 15.20 12.13 -5.98
N GLY A 61 14.52 11.11 -6.50
CA GLY A 61 14.56 10.78 -7.94
C GLY A 61 13.55 11.55 -8.78
N LEU A 62 12.32 11.71 -8.32
CA LEU A 62 11.25 12.38 -9.07
C LEU A 62 11.49 13.87 -9.29
N SER A 63 12.04 14.56 -8.29
CA SER A 63 12.35 15.98 -8.41
C SER A 63 13.36 16.26 -9.54
N GLN A 64 14.36 15.39 -9.70
CA GLN A 64 15.35 15.51 -10.77
C GLN A 64 14.83 15.04 -12.13
N LEU A 65 14.04 13.96 -12.13
CA LEU A 65 13.51 13.36 -13.36
C LEU A 65 12.52 14.29 -14.08
N PHE A 66 11.63 14.96 -13.35
CA PHE A 66 10.64 15.87 -13.94
C PHE A 66 11.27 17.16 -14.47
N LEU A 67 12.36 17.61 -13.86
CA LEU A 67 13.13 18.76 -14.36
C LEU A 67 13.92 18.42 -15.63
N ALA A 68 14.50 17.21 -15.69
CA ALA A 68 15.39 16.80 -16.76
C ALA A 68 14.63 16.26 -18.00
N VAL A 69 13.50 15.59 -17.82
CA VAL A 69 12.79 14.89 -18.90
C VAL A 69 11.27 15.05 -18.74
N PRO A 70 10.65 16.07 -19.38
CA PRO A 70 9.20 16.29 -19.34
C PRO A 70 8.37 15.06 -19.77
N LEU A 71 8.88 14.26 -20.71
CA LEU A 71 8.23 13.02 -21.17
C LEU A 71 8.17 11.95 -20.07
N ALA A 72 9.10 11.98 -19.10
CA ALA A 72 9.12 11.02 -18.00
C ALA A 72 7.84 11.10 -17.14
N TYR A 73 7.26 12.29 -16.99
CA TYR A 73 5.98 12.45 -16.31
C TYR A 73 4.87 11.66 -16.99
N ASP A 74 4.75 11.76 -18.32
CA ASP A 74 3.71 11.06 -19.07
C ASP A 74 3.92 9.54 -19.03
N VAL A 75 5.16 9.07 -19.12
CA VAL A 75 5.49 7.65 -19.00
C VAL A 75 5.10 7.12 -17.62
N VAL A 76 5.47 7.81 -16.53
CA VAL A 76 5.10 7.42 -15.15
C VAL A 76 3.58 7.45 -14.97
N ARG A 77 2.90 8.44 -15.50
CA ARG A 77 1.45 8.58 -15.46
C ARG A 77 0.74 7.39 -16.12
N TYR A 78 1.07 7.06 -17.37
CA TYR A 78 0.41 5.95 -18.07
C TYR A 78 0.81 4.58 -17.51
N ALA A 79 2.06 4.40 -17.09
CA ALA A 79 2.48 3.20 -16.39
C ALA A 79 1.73 3.04 -15.06
N GLY A 80 1.50 4.14 -14.34
CA GLY A 80 0.69 4.18 -13.13
C GLY A 80 -0.77 3.81 -13.35
N ALA A 81 -1.40 4.37 -14.40
CA ALA A 81 -2.76 4.02 -14.77
C ALA A 81 -2.90 2.52 -15.11
N ALA A 82 -1.98 1.99 -15.92
CA ALA A 82 -1.94 0.57 -16.26
C ALA A 82 -1.76 -0.32 -15.02
N TYR A 83 -0.90 0.12 -14.09
CA TYR A 83 -0.69 -0.59 -12.82
C TYR A 83 -1.93 -0.58 -11.91
N LEU A 84 -2.65 0.54 -11.82
CA LEU A 84 -3.91 0.62 -11.06
C LEU A 84 -4.97 -0.32 -11.65
N ILE A 85 -5.04 -0.44 -12.98
CA ILE A 85 -5.90 -1.43 -13.66
C ILE A 85 -5.47 -2.86 -13.29
N TYR A 86 -4.17 -3.14 -13.29
CA TYR A 86 -3.64 -4.43 -12.85
C TYR A 86 -4.01 -4.75 -11.39
N LEU A 87 -3.89 -3.79 -10.47
CA LEU A 87 -4.31 -3.96 -9.08
C LEU A 87 -5.82 -4.19 -8.95
N ALA A 88 -6.63 -3.47 -9.73
CA ALA A 88 -8.08 -3.70 -9.79
C ALA A 88 -8.40 -5.14 -10.21
N TRP A 89 -7.75 -5.63 -11.27
CA TRP A 89 -7.90 -6.99 -11.76
C TRP A 89 -7.44 -8.04 -10.75
N GLN A 90 -6.26 -7.85 -10.14
CA GLN A 90 -5.73 -8.74 -9.11
C GLN A 90 -6.66 -8.80 -7.89
N THR A 91 -7.18 -7.65 -7.46
CA THR A 91 -8.13 -7.55 -6.33
C THR A 91 -9.43 -8.26 -6.65
N PHE A 92 -9.96 -8.07 -7.86
CA PHE A 92 -11.18 -8.74 -8.34
C PHE A 92 -11.03 -10.27 -8.38
N ARG A 93 -9.86 -10.77 -8.81
CA ARG A 93 -9.57 -12.22 -8.89
C ARG A 93 -9.20 -12.86 -7.55
N SER A 94 -8.86 -12.08 -6.52
CA SER A 94 -8.43 -12.65 -5.25
C SER A 94 -9.58 -13.43 -4.58
N THR A 95 -9.32 -14.67 -4.20
CA THR A 95 -10.31 -15.56 -3.59
C THR A 95 -10.43 -15.40 -2.06
N GLY A 96 -9.84 -14.36 -1.50
CA GLY A 96 -10.06 -13.94 -0.10
C GLY A 96 -9.47 -14.85 1.00
N THR A 97 -8.56 -15.77 0.70
CA THR A 97 -7.95 -16.68 1.67
C THR A 97 -6.64 -16.12 2.24
N VAL A 98 -6.67 -14.93 2.85
CA VAL A 98 -5.48 -14.25 3.39
C VAL A 98 -5.01 -14.80 4.73
N LEU A 99 -5.84 -15.57 5.43
CA LEU A 99 -5.65 -15.90 6.84
C LEU A 99 -5.65 -17.40 7.12
N ALA A 100 -5.19 -18.25 6.18
CA ALA A 100 -4.98 -19.65 6.50
C ALA A 100 -3.84 -19.78 7.54
N PRO A 101 -4.06 -20.41 8.70
CA PRO A 101 -3.01 -20.61 9.69
C PRO A 101 -1.95 -21.53 9.09
N THR A 102 -0.76 -21.04 8.84
CA THR A 102 0.42 -21.88 8.58
C THR A 102 0.91 -22.40 9.94
N SER A 103 0.42 -23.56 10.34
CA SER A 103 0.90 -24.27 11.52
C SER A 103 2.37 -24.65 11.29
N GLY A 104 3.23 -24.32 12.28
CA GLY A 104 4.64 -24.77 12.29
C GLY A 104 5.69 -23.69 12.00
N LEU A 105 5.36 -22.40 11.98
CA LEU A 105 6.34 -21.35 11.78
C LEU A 105 7.29 -21.22 12.99
N ARG A 106 8.61 -21.33 12.69
CA ARG A 106 9.68 -21.11 13.66
C ARG A 106 9.55 -19.73 14.31
N ARG A 107 9.68 -19.63 15.63
CA ARG A 107 9.73 -18.34 16.34
C ARG A 107 11.04 -17.63 16.02
N TYR A 108 10.96 -16.38 15.68
CA TYR A 108 12.10 -15.53 15.37
C TYR A 108 12.20 -14.37 16.36
N PRO A 109 13.41 -13.89 16.68
CA PRO A 109 13.61 -12.67 17.46
C PRO A 109 12.91 -11.47 16.82
N ILE A 110 12.45 -10.52 17.63
CA ILE A 110 11.69 -9.33 17.19
C ILE A 110 12.45 -8.53 16.10
N GLY A 111 13.78 -8.35 16.27
CA GLY A 111 14.60 -7.65 15.27
C GLY A 111 14.66 -8.38 13.92
N VAL A 112 14.61 -9.72 13.91
CA VAL A 112 14.54 -10.50 12.66
C VAL A 112 13.19 -10.31 11.99
N VAL A 113 12.12 -10.31 12.76
CA VAL A 113 10.75 -10.12 12.27
C VAL A 113 10.57 -8.71 11.68
N PHE A 114 11.11 -7.68 12.35
CA PHE A 114 11.16 -6.31 11.83
C PHE A 114 11.91 -6.25 10.47
N ARG A 115 13.10 -6.82 10.41
CA ARG A 115 13.90 -6.86 9.16
C ARG A 115 13.19 -7.59 8.03
N GLN A 116 12.45 -8.66 8.34
CA GLN A 116 11.63 -9.36 7.35
C GLN A 116 10.50 -8.45 6.83
N GLY A 117 9.83 -7.71 7.71
CA GLY A 117 8.83 -6.70 7.30
C GLY A 117 9.44 -5.64 6.37
N LEU A 118 10.58 -5.07 6.77
CA LEU A 118 11.31 -4.09 5.97
C LEU A 118 11.66 -4.62 4.58
N LEU A 119 12.31 -5.78 4.52
CA LEU A 119 12.74 -6.37 3.25
C LEU A 119 11.55 -6.78 2.37
N THR A 120 10.49 -7.33 2.98
CA THR A 120 9.26 -7.66 2.22
C THR A 120 8.66 -6.44 1.57
N ASN A 121 8.60 -5.30 2.28
CA ASN A 121 8.06 -4.07 1.71
C ASN A 121 9.00 -3.46 0.65
N LEU A 122 10.31 -3.42 0.88
CA LEU A 122 11.29 -2.91 -0.10
C LEU A 122 11.27 -3.71 -1.41
N LEU A 123 11.04 -5.02 -1.32
CA LEU A 123 10.96 -5.91 -2.48
C LEU A 123 9.52 -6.07 -3.01
N ASN A 124 8.55 -5.37 -2.42
CA ASN A 124 7.16 -5.44 -2.80
C ASN A 124 6.88 -4.56 -4.03
N PRO A 125 6.68 -5.15 -5.22
CA PRO A 125 6.43 -4.35 -6.43
C PRO A 125 5.13 -3.55 -6.33
N LYS A 126 4.15 -4.02 -5.56
CA LYS A 126 2.89 -3.31 -5.33
C LYS A 126 3.14 -1.96 -4.65
N MET A 127 4.03 -1.92 -3.64
CA MET A 127 4.35 -0.70 -2.91
C MET A 127 5.23 0.22 -3.75
N ALA A 128 6.28 -0.31 -4.37
CA ALA A 128 7.19 0.45 -5.21
C ALA A 128 6.44 1.18 -6.34
N LEU A 129 5.61 0.44 -7.08
CA LEU A 129 4.84 1.00 -8.19
C LEU A 129 3.75 1.96 -7.71
N PHE A 130 3.11 1.71 -6.55
CA PHE A 130 2.14 2.64 -5.99
C PHE A 130 2.79 4.00 -5.65
N VAL A 131 3.94 3.98 -4.99
CA VAL A 131 4.65 5.22 -4.66
C VAL A 131 5.13 5.94 -5.92
N LEU A 132 5.78 5.22 -6.85
CA LEU A 132 6.33 5.82 -8.07
C LEU A 132 5.25 6.35 -9.01
N ALA A 133 4.12 5.65 -9.13
CA ALA A 133 3.08 6.01 -10.08
C ALA A 133 2.05 6.99 -9.52
N LEU A 134 1.72 6.86 -8.24
CA LEU A 134 0.61 7.62 -7.67
C LEU A 134 1.06 8.91 -6.95
N PHE A 135 2.16 8.89 -6.20
CA PHE A 135 2.60 10.08 -5.44
C PHE A 135 2.78 11.32 -6.31
N PRO A 136 3.40 11.23 -7.51
CA PRO A 136 3.56 12.40 -8.38
C PRO A 136 2.25 13.09 -8.77
N GLN A 137 1.14 12.35 -8.78
CA GLN A 137 -0.17 12.86 -9.16
C GLN A 137 -0.81 13.74 -8.07
N PHE A 138 -0.28 13.67 -6.86
CA PHE A 138 -0.76 14.39 -5.67
C PHE A 138 0.23 15.46 -5.19
N VAL A 139 1.29 15.70 -5.96
CA VAL A 139 2.31 16.71 -5.68
C VAL A 139 2.10 17.90 -6.61
N ASP A 140 2.11 19.10 -6.03
CA ASP A 140 2.10 20.38 -6.76
C ASP A 140 3.46 21.08 -6.58
N PRO A 141 4.30 21.13 -7.64
CA PRO A 141 5.59 21.81 -7.58
C PRO A 141 5.48 23.30 -7.24
N GLY A 142 4.36 23.95 -7.58
CA GLY A 142 4.08 25.36 -7.27
C GLY A 142 3.72 25.62 -5.80
N ALA A 143 3.32 24.57 -5.07
CA ALA A 143 2.87 24.66 -3.67
C ALA A 143 4.00 24.41 -2.63
N GLY A 144 5.25 24.41 -3.04
CA GLY A 144 6.42 24.26 -2.15
C GLY A 144 7.26 23.01 -2.44
N SER A 145 8.09 22.61 -1.46
CA SER A 145 9.02 21.50 -1.63
C SER A 145 8.33 20.18 -1.97
N VAL A 146 8.63 19.63 -3.16
CA VAL A 146 8.16 18.32 -3.63
C VAL A 146 8.53 17.21 -2.64
N ALA A 147 9.74 17.22 -2.09
CA ALA A 147 10.20 16.23 -1.14
C ALA A 147 9.35 16.24 0.15
N VAL A 148 9.02 17.42 0.67
CA VAL A 148 8.16 17.55 1.86
C VAL A 148 6.76 17.02 1.56
N GLN A 149 6.19 17.34 0.40
CA GLN A 149 4.88 16.84 0.01
C GLN A 149 4.87 15.30 -0.09
N ILE A 150 5.88 14.71 -0.72
CA ILE A 150 6.03 13.24 -0.81
C ILE A 150 6.12 12.61 0.58
N MET A 151 6.90 13.19 1.50
CA MET A 151 7.02 12.66 2.87
C MET A 151 5.71 12.78 3.66
N LEU A 152 4.93 13.84 3.46
CA LEU A 152 3.59 13.99 4.05
C LEU A 152 2.61 12.95 3.51
N LEU A 153 2.61 12.71 2.20
CA LEU A 153 1.81 11.65 1.58
C LEU A 153 2.20 10.26 2.11
N ALA A 154 3.51 9.99 2.26
CA ALA A 154 3.99 8.75 2.86
C ALA A 154 3.55 8.59 4.32
N THR A 155 3.54 9.68 5.07
CA THR A 155 3.04 9.68 6.46
C THR A 155 1.55 9.35 6.50
N LEU A 156 0.74 9.94 5.63
CA LEU A 156 -0.69 9.62 5.52
C LEU A 156 -0.93 8.16 5.13
N LEU A 157 -0.18 7.65 4.14
CA LEU A 157 -0.22 6.23 3.76
C LEU A 157 0.15 5.33 4.95
N ASN A 158 1.19 5.68 5.70
CA ASN A 158 1.63 4.93 6.86
C ASN A 158 0.59 4.94 7.99
N LEU A 159 -0.06 6.08 8.27
CA LEU A 159 -1.13 6.16 9.27
C LEU A 159 -2.33 5.27 8.90
N ILE A 160 -2.75 5.30 7.64
CA ILE A 160 -3.80 4.41 7.13
C ILE A 160 -3.35 2.95 7.21
N GLY A 161 -2.09 2.67 6.87
CA GLY A 161 -1.48 1.35 6.99
C GLY A 161 -1.47 0.82 8.42
N ILE A 162 -1.15 1.68 9.41
CA ILE A 162 -1.20 1.33 10.84
C ILE A 162 -2.63 0.99 11.26
N ALA A 163 -3.61 1.80 10.85
CA ALA A 163 -5.01 1.57 11.20
C ALA A 163 -5.51 0.23 10.63
N VAL A 164 -5.34 0.00 9.32
CA VAL A 164 -5.83 -1.21 8.65
C VAL A 164 -5.10 -2.46 9.13
N ASN A 165 -3.77 -2.46 9.12
CA ASN A 165 -2.99 -3.62 9.52
C ASN A 165 -2.99 -3.82 11.05
N GLY A 166 -3.18 -2.75 11.83
CA GLY A 166 -3.40 -2.84 13.27
C GLY A 166 -4.67 -3.65 13.59
N ILE A 167 -5.77 -3.41 12.87
CA ILE A 167 -6.99 -4.21 12.98
C ILE A 167 -6.69 -5.67 12.63
N VAL A 168 -5.94 -5.93 11.55
CA VAL A 168 -5.53 -7.29 11.15
C VAL A 168 -4.75 -7.96 12.28
N ILE A 169 -3.76 -7.29 12.89
CA ILE A 169 -2.95 -7.83 13.98
C ILE A 169 -3.81 -8.16 15.21
N LEU A 170 -4.70 -7.23 15.59
CA LEU A 170 -5.53 -7.38 16.78
C LEU A 170 -6.58 -8.49 16.64
N THR A 171 -7.05 -8.73 15.42
CA THR A 171 -8.09 -9.70 15.12
C THR A 171 -7.56 -11.02 14.53
N ALA A 172 -6.28 -11.09 14.15
CA ALA A 172 -5.69 -12.23 13.44
C ALA A 172 -5.97 -13.59 14.10
N SER A 173 -5.85 -13.67 15.44
CA SER A 173 -6.11 -14.91 16.19
C SER A 173 -7.60 -15.32 16.21
N ARG A 174 -8.52 -14.36 16.07
CA ARG A 174 -9.97 -14.60 16.00
C ARG A 174 -10.39 -14.89 14.55
N LEU A 175 -9.84 -14.15 13.60
CA LEU A 175 -10.10 -14.29 12.18
C LEU A 175 -9.61 -15.64 11.63
N GLY A 176 -8.44 -16.14 12.07
CA GLY A 176 -7.94 -17.47 11.67
C GLY A 176 -8.93 -18.59 12.00
N ARG A 177 -9.69 -18.48 13.10
CA ARG A 177 -10.75 -19.42 13.49
C ARG A 177 -12.08 -19.18 12.77
N ALA A 178 -12.44 -17.93 12.53
CA ALA A 178 -13.72 -17.56 11.90
C ALA A 178 -13.73 -17.75 10.38
N PHE A 179 -12.58 -17.60 9.72
CA PHE A 179 -12.46 -17.71 8.26
C PHE A 179 -12.30 -19.12 7.71
N SER A 180 -12.31 -20.15 8.56
CA SER A 180 -12.46 -21.55 8.12
C SER A 180 -13.89 -21.87 7.64
N GLY A 181 -14.85 -20.97 7.78
CA GLY A 181 -16.24 -21.12 7.34
C GLY A 181 -16.55 -20.46 5.99
N ARG A 182 -17.44 -21.10 5.24
CA ARG A 182 -17.94 -20.70 3.91
C ARG A 182 -18.93 -19.55 4.03
N ASN A 183 -18.54 -18.27 3.74
CA ASN A 183 -19.47 -17.13 3.76
C ASN A 183 -19.46 -16.34 2.43
N ARG A 184 -20.66 -16.12 1.88
CA ARG A 184 -20.94 -15.53 0.57
C ARG A 184 -20.59 -14.02 0.46
N TRP A 185 -20.54 -13.32 1.59
CA TRP A 185 -20.25 -11.87 1.68
C TRP A 185 -18.76 -11.51 1.61
N ARG A 186 -17.87 -12.50 1.48
CA ARG A 186 -16.40 -12.32 1.45
C ARG A 186 -15.89 -11.51 0.25
N ARG A 187 -16.69 -11.35 -0.80
CA ARG A 187 -16.29 -10.67 -2.04
C ARG A 187 -16.68 -9.18 -2.11
N ALA A 188 -17.59 -8.69 -1.30
CA ALA A 188 -18.06 -7.30 -1.32
C ALA A 188 -16.92 -6.28 -1.18
N PRO A 189 -15.97 -6.40 -0.24
CA PRO A 189 -14.84 -5.48 -0.14
C PRO A 189 -13.97 -5.44 -1.40
N GLN A 190 -13.80 -6.57 -2.07
CA GLN A 190 -12.98 -6.68 -3.29
C GLN A 190 -13.59 -5.90 -4.46
N PHE A 191 -14.91 -5.92 -4.61
CA PHE A 191 -15.60 -5.13 -5.64
C PHE A 191 -15.42 -3.64 -5.39
N VAL A 192 -15.61 -3.16 -4.15
CA VAL A 192 -15.42 -1.75 -3.78
C VAL A 192 -13.98 -1.32 -4.06
N LEU A 193 -12.98 -2.09 -3.62
CA LEU A 193 -11.57 -1.79 -3.82
C LEU A 193 -11.19 -1.77 -5.31
N SER A 194 -11.68 -2.74 -6.09
CA SER A 194 -11.44 -2.78 -7.53
C SER A 194 -12.03 -1.55 -8.23
N THR A 195 -13.23 -1.13 -7.84
CA THR A 195 -13.88 0.07 -8.39
C THR A 195 -13.08 1.34 -8.09
N VAL A 196 -12.54 1.47 -6.86
CA VAL A 196 -11.67 2.60 -6.49
C VAL A 196 -10.42 2.64 -7.37
N PHE A 197 -9.76 1.50 -7.59
CA PHE A 197 -8.58 1.45 -8.46
C PHE A 197 -8.90 1.79 -9.92
N VAL A 198 -10.03 1.33 -10.45
CA VAL A 198 -10.48 1.68 -11.81
C VAL A 198 -10.75 3.18 -11.91
N ALA A 199 -11.47 3.76 -10.95
CA ALA A 199 -11.76 5.20 -10.93
C ALA A 199 -10.47 6.04 -10.88
N LEU A 200 -9.49 5.63 -10.06
CA LEU A 200 -8.18 6.28 -10.00
C LEU A 200 -7.40 6.14 -11.31
N ALA A 201 -7.40 4.96 -11.93
CA ALA A 201 -6.76 4.72 -13.22
C ALA A 201 -7.36 5.61 -14.31
N THR A 202 -8.69 5.70 -14.36
CA THR A 202 -9.41 6.55 -15.31
C THR A 202 -9.05 8.03 -15.09
N ARG A 203 -9.13 8.50 -13.86
CA ARG A 203 -8.71 9.86 -13.54
C ARG A 203 -7.27 10.13 -13.98
N LEU A 204 -6.35 9.24 -13.64
CA LEU A 204 -4.93 9.37 -13.98
C LEU A 204 -4.69 9.41 -15.50
N ALA A 205 -5.42 8.59 -16.27
CA ALA A 205 -5.30 8.55 -17.71
C ALA A 205 -5.83 9.83 -18.41
N PHE A 206 -6.89 10.44 -17.85
CA PHE A 206 -7.59 11.57 -18.48
C PHE A 206 -7.28 12.93 -17.84
N ASP A 207 -6.63 12.99 -16.68
CA ASP A 207 -6.21 14.26 -16.05
C ASP A 207 -5.07 14.87 -16.89
N GLY A 208 -5.44 15.77 -17.80
CA GLY A 208 -4.49 16.54 -18.61
C GLY A 208 -3.65 17.46 -17.72
N ARG A 209 -2.40 17.75 -18.12
CA ARG A 209 -1.59 18.80 -17.50
C ARG A 209 -2.42 20.10 -17.44
N ARG A 210 -2.72 20.55 -16.23
CA ARG A 210 -3.05 21.96 -15.96
C ARG A 210 -1.78 22.70 -15.61
#